data_85547b2c1dc0594304b8373e004b5063
#
_entry.id   85547b2c1dc0594304b8373e004b5063
#
_cell.length_a   1.000
_cell.length_b   1.000
_cell.length_c   1.000
_cell.angle_alpha   90.00
_cell.angle_beta   90.00
_cell.angle_gamma   90.00
#
_symmetry.space_group_name_H-M   'P 1'
#
loop_
_entity.id
_entity.type
_entity.pdbx_description
1 polymer ?
#
loop_
_entity_poly.entity_id
_entity_poly.type
_entity_poly.pdbx_seq_one_letter_code
_entity_poly.pdbx_strand_id
1 'polypeptide(L)'
;MAFLRSSSGQDSALTLRGHRVWMRAPLMADYVAWAELRAMSRDHLTPWEPQWQRDELSRSSYRRRVRHYQREAREDLGYAFLIFSEADDQLVGGLTLSNVRRGVTQAGILGYWIGKPFIGRGYMTEAVRAAVGFAFDTLHLHRLEAATMPSNVASIRVLEHNGFRREGFARQLLKINGVWEDHLLHGLLSSDERGATNAEASSA
;
A
#
# COMPACT_ATOMS: atom_id res chain seq x y z
N MET A 1 23.50 20.92 -39.32
CA MET A 1 23.76 21.11 -37.90
C MET A 1 22.42 21.07 -37.15
N ALA A 2 22.07 19.92 -36.57
CA ALA A 2 20.83 19.74 -35.84
C ALA A 2 21.14 19.90 -34.35
N PHE A 3 20.61 20.93 -33.72
CA PHE A 3 20.68 21.14 -32.28
C PHE A 3 19.73 20.17 -31.57
N LEU A 4 20.28 19.15 -30.95
CA LEU A 4 19.59 18.35 -29.98
C LEU A 4 19.28 19.21 -28.76
N ARG A 5 18.03 19.62 -28.60
CA ARG A 5 17.52 20.15 -27.34
C ARG A 5 17.43 18.98 -26.36
N SER A 6 18.33 18.97 -25.39
CA SER A 6 18.17 18.17 -24.16
C SER A 6 16.94 18.69 -23.43
N SER A 7 15.84 17.95 -23.51
CA SER A 7 14.74 18.13 -22.58
C SER A 7 15.23 17.59 -21.22
N SER A 8 15.52 18.49 -20.30
CA SER A 8 15.66 18.19 -18.87
C SER A 8 14.34 17.59 -18.37
N GLY A 9 14.23 16.26 -18.43
CA GLY A 9 13.15 15.52 -17.79
C GLY A 9 13.27 15.73 -16.29
N GLN A 10 12.42 16.57 -15.73
CA GLN A 10 11.99 16.40 -14.36
C GLN A 10 11.35 15.02 -14.34
N ASP A 11 12.01 14.05 -13.67
CA ASP A 11 11.40 12.80 -13.26
C ASP A 11 10.15 13.19 -12.45
N SER A 12 8.99 13.17 -13.09
CA SER A 12 7.72 13.36 -12.42
C SER A 12 7.58 12.18 -11.46
N ALA A 13 7.88 12.42 -10.19
CA ALA A 13 7.82 11.40 -9.16
C ALA A 13 6.44 10.74 -9.21
N LEU A 14 6.40 9.41 -9.34
CA LEU A 14 5.18 8.63 -9.42
C LEU A 14 4.23 9.01 -8.28
N THR A 15 3.10 9.60 -8.64
CA THR A 15 2.04 10.01 -7.71
C THR A 15 0.75 9.31 -8.11
N LEU A 16 0.13 8.60 -7.16
CA LEU A 16 -1.18 7.99 -7.33
C LEU A 16 -2.21 8.87 -6.62
N ARG A 17 -3.38 9.04 -7.21
CA ARG A 17 -4.45 9.86 -6.64
C ARG A 17 -5.74 9.08 -6.49
N GLY A 18 -6.37 9.20 -5.31
CA GLY A 18 -7.77 8.88 -5.04
C GLY A 18 -8.59 10.16 -5.00
N HIS A 19 -9.81 10.08 -4.49
CA HIS A 19 -10.68 11.26 -4.33
C HIS A 19 -10.23 12.17 -3.16
N ARG A 20 -9.88 11.57 -2.01
CA ARG A 20 -9.49 12.28 -0.78
C ARG A 20 -8.08 11.97 -0.33
N VAL A 21 -7.34 11.19 -1.12
CA VAL A 21 -5.96 10.80 -0.81
C VAL A 21 -5.09 10.92 -2.04
N TRP A 22 -3.82 11.21 -1.79
CA TRP A 22 -2.78 11.06 -2.78
C TRP A 22 -1.59 10.30 -2.18
N MET A 23 -0.80 9.67 -3.02
CA MET A 23 0.26 8.77 -2.58
C MET A 23 1.51 8.96 -3.41
N ARG A 24 2.66 8.89 -2.78
CA ARG A 24 3.97 8.87 -3.43
C ARG A 24 4.96 8.01 -2.66
N ALA A 25 6.07 7.71 -3.30
CA ALA A 25 7.17 7.02 -2.64
C ALA A 25 7.66 7.77 -1.39
N PRO A 26 8.07 7.04 -0.33
CA PRO A 26 8.61 7.63 0.89
C PRO A 26 9.92 8.40 0.63
N LEU A 27 10.04 9.58 1.27
CA LEU A 27 11.24 10.41 1.24
C LEU A 27 11.82 10.55 2.64
N MET A 28 13.11 10.90 2.75
CA MET A 28 13.74 11.16 4.05
C MET A 28 13.13 12.32 4.81
N ALA A 29 12.48 13.26 4.10
CA ALA A 29 11.76 14.38 4.70
C ALA A 29 10.54 13.93 5.50
N ASP A 30 9.94 12.80 5.16
CA ASP A 30 8.73 12.27 5.80
C ASP A 30 9.02 11.62 7.16
N TYR A 31 10.28 11.47 7.54
CA TYR A 31 10.67 10.71 8.73
C TYR A 31 9.92 11.13 9.99
N VAL A 32 9.84 12.43 10.26
CA VAL A 32 9.23 12.95 11.50
C VAL A 32 7.74 12.58 11.53
N ALA A 33 6.99 12.95 10.49
CA ALA A 33 5.56 12.66 10.40
C ALA A 33 5.27 11.15 10.45
N TRP A 34 6.10 10.35 9.77
CA TRP A 34 5.98 8.89 9.78
C TRP A 34 6.23 8.31 11.18
N ALA A 35 7.30 8.72 11.86
CA ALA A 35 7.66 8.20 13.17
C ALA A 35 6.61 8.57 14.23
N GLU A 36 6.14 9.81 14.23
CA GLU A 36 5.09 10.31 15.14
C GLU A 36 3.76 9.57 14.93
N LEU A 37 3.30 9.45 13.68
CA LEU A 37 2.07 8.76 13.37
C LEU A 37 2.13 7.28 13.77
N ARG A 38 3.25 6.61 13.51
CA ARG A 38 3.45 5.22 13.90
C ARG A 38 3.53 5.05 15.41
N ALA A 39 4.23 5.95 16.11
CA ALA A 39 4.32 5.93 17.58
C ALA A 39 2.93 6.08 18.22
N MET A 40 2.15 7.06 17.76
CA MET A 40 0.76 7.29 18.20
C MET A 40 -0.17 6.10 17.90
N SER A 41 0.14 5.36 16.86
CA SER A 41 -0.68 4.23 16.38
C SER A 41 -0.20 2.88 16.87
N ARG A 42 0.80 2.81 17.75
CA ARG A 42 1.48 1.56 18.12
C ARG A 42 0.51 0.47 18.55
N ASP A 43 -0.35 0.76 19.52
CA ASP A 43 -1.30 -0.22 20.07
C ASP A 43 -2.33 -0.68 19.03
N HIS A 44 -2.62 0.18 18.05
CA HIS A 44 -3.51 -0.13 16.95
C HIS A 44 -2.84 -1.01 15.88
N LEU A 45 -1.54 -0.82 15.60
CA LEU A 45 -0.83 -1.49 14.52
C LEU A 45 -0.18 -2.81 14.94
N THR A 46 0.38 -2.90 16.14
CA THR A 46 1.14 -4.07 16.59
C THR A 46 0.36 -5.39 16.55
N PRO A 47 -0.98 -5.44 16.74
CA PRO A 47 -1.74 -6.68 16.59
C PRO A 47 -1.75 -7.27 15.17
N TRP A 48 -1.40 -6.46 14.15
CA TRP A 48 -1.53 -6.80 12.74
C TRP A 48 -0.20 -6.83 11.98
N GLU A 49 0.90 -6.52 12.66
CA GLU A 49 2.22 -6.38 12.05
C GLU A 49 3.25 -7.34 12.66
N PRO A 50 4.34 -7.62 11.95
CA PRO A 50 5.51 -8.28 12.57
C PRO A 50 5.97 -7.54 13.83
N GLN A 51 6.60 -8.25 14.74
CA GLN A 51 7.10 -7.67 15.98
C GLN A 51 8.05 -6.49 15.68
N TRP A 52 7.74 -5.33 16.24
CA TRP A 52 8.57 -4.13 16.09
C TRP A 52 9.92 -4.32 16.75
N GLN A 53 10.97 -3.96 16.03
CA GLN A 53 12.32 -3.95 16.55
C GLN A 53 12.50 -2.78 17.54
N ARG A 54 13.53 -2.85 18.39
CA ARG A 54 13.83 -1.77 19.36
C ARG A 54 14.07 -0.43 18.70
N ASP A 55 14.65 -0.43 17.49
CA ASP A 55 14.95 0.77 16.68
C ASP A 55 13.92 1.03 15.57
N GLU A 56 12.72 0.40 15.61
CA GLU A 56 11.70 0.46 14.54
C GLU A 56 11.42 1.89 14.08
N LEU A 57 11.28 2.84 15.00
CA LEU A 57 10.97 4.23 14.72
C LEU A 57 12.21 5.13 14.59
N SER A 58 13.41 4.59 14.64
CA SER A 58 14.63 5.39 14.52
C SER A 58 14.83 5.93 13.11
N ARG A 59 15.49 7.09 12.99
CA ARG A 59 15.84 7.69 11.71
C ARG A 59 16.73 6.78 10.85
N SER A 60 17.59 5.99 11.50
CA SER A 60 18.45 5.02 10.81
C SER A 60 17.65 3.87 10.23
N SER A 61 16.66 3.35 10.96
CA SER A 61 15.75 2.31 10.48
C SER A 61 14.91 2.82 9.31
N TYR A 62 14.33 4.02 9.44
CA TYR A 62 13.58 4.66 8.36
C TYR A 62 14.43 4.86 7.09
N ARG A 63 15.68 5.30 7.24
CA ARG A 63 16.62 5.46 6.11
C ARG A 63 16.90 4.13 5.40
N ARG A 64 17.09 3.02 6.15
CA ARG A 64 17.26 1.69 5.56
C ARG A 64 16.02 1.29 4.76
N ARG A 65 14.83 1.55 5.32
CA ARG A 65 13.53 1.27 4.68
C ARG A 65 13.37 2.06 3.37
N VAL A 66 13.62 3.36 3.37
CA VAL A 66 13.54 4.20 2.16
C VAL A 66 14.50 3.69 1.08
N ARG A 67 15.75 3.37 1.43
CA ARG A 67 16.74 2.81 0.47
C ARG A 67 16.30 1.46 -0.10
N HIS A 68 15.72 0.62 0.74
CA HIS A 68 15.18 -0.68 0.31
C HIS A 68 14.05 -0.48 -0.70
N TYR A 69 13.07 0.35 -0.40
CA TYR A 69 11.95 0.65 -1.31
C TYR A 69 12.41 1.26 -2.63
N GLN A 70 13.38 2.17 -2.59
CA GLN A 70 13.96 2.76 -3.81
C GLN A 70 14.67 1.72 -4.68
N ARG A 71 15.33 0.73 -4.06
CA ARG A 71 15.96 -0.37 -4.81
C ARG A 71 14.89 -1.27 -5.41
N GLU A 72 13.90 -1.73 -4.64
CA GLU A 72 12.83 -2.58 -5.15
C GLU A 72 12.07 -1.93 -6.32
N ALA A 73 11.78 -0.62 -6.23
CA ALA A 73 11.11 0.08 -7.31
C ALA A 73 11.95 0.15 -8.60
N ARG A 74 13.28 0.35 -8.48
CA ARG A 74 14.18 0.32 -9.64
C ARG A 74 14.32 -1.06 -10.28
N GLU A 75 14.21 -2.10 -9.47
CA GLU A 75 14.33 -3.50 -9.90
C GLU A 75 12.95 -4.11 -10.29
N ASP A 76 11.88 -3.31 -10.26
CA ASP A 76 10.48 -3.76 -10.49
C ASP A 76 10.05 -4.92 -9.57
N LEU A 77 10.56 -4.95 -8.35
CA LEU A 77 10.26 -5.98 -7.35
C LEU A 77 9.19 -5.54 -6.35
N GLY A 78 8.98 -4.22 -6.21
CA GLY A 78 7.99 -3.67 -5.28
C GLY A 78 7.92 -2.16 -5.32
N TYR A 79 6.79 -1.63 -4.87
CA TYR A 79 6.49 -0.21 -4.84
C TYR A 79 5.89 0.15 -3.49
N ALA A 80 6.52 1.07 -2.79
CA ALA A 80 6.03 1.57 -1.50
C ALA A 80 5.51 3.00 -1.63
N PHE A 81 4.40 3.27 -0.98
CA PHE A 81 3.76 4.58 -0.95
C PHE A 81 3.47 5.01 0.48
N LEU A 82 3.66 6.28 0.77
CA LEU A 82 3.02 6.97 1.86
C LEU A 82 1.72 7.59 1.35
N ILE A 83 0.69 7.55 2.18
CA ILE A 83 -0.66 8.04 1.87
C ILE A 83 -0.87 9.35 2.60
N PHE A 84 -1.27 10.37 1.86
CA PHE A 84 -1.54 11.71 2.38
C PHE A 84 -3.01 12.07 2.14
N SER A 85 -3.60 12.82 3.07
CA SER A 85 -4.91 13.43 2.90
C SER A 85 -4.84 14.55 1.87
N GLU A 86 -5.77 14.60 0.92
CA GLU A 86 -5.85 15.66 -0.08
C GLU A 86 -6.27 17.01 0.53
N ALA A 87 -6.93 16.99 1.71
CA ALA A 87 -7.46 18.18 2.35
C ALA A 87 -6.39 19.03 3.04
N ASP A 88 -5.35 18.42 3.59
CA ASP A 88 -4.40 19.08 4.49
C ASP A 88 -2.98 18.53 4.39
N ASP A 89 -2.70 17.69 3.40
CA ASP A 89 -1.41 17.02 3.17
C ASP A 89 -0.86 16.23 4.36
N GLN A 90 -1.72 15.90 5.34
CA GLN A 90 -1.30 15.07 6.47
C GLN A 90 -1.02 13.64 6.04
N LEU A 91 0.06 13.07 6.56
CA LEU A 91 0.34 11.65 6.41
C LEU A 91 -0.70 10.84 7.19
N VAL A 92 -1.44 9.98 6.52
CA VAL A 92 -2.50 9.16 7.11
C VAL A 92 -2.17 7.68 7.21
N GLY A 93 -1.24 7.17 6.37
CA GLY A 93 -0.90 5.75 6.34
C GLY A 93 0.17 5.41 5.32
N GLY A 94 0.26 4.14 4.99
CA GLY A 94 1.16 3.64 3.94
C GLY A 94 0.64 2.37 3.29
N LEU A 95 1.09 2.13 2.07
CA LEU A 95 0.74 0.99 1.25
C LEU A 95 1.99 0.47 0.54
N THR A 96 2.11 -0.84 0.40
CA THR A 96 3.15 -1.49 -0.38
C THR A 96 2.54 -2.47 -1.37
N LEU A 97 3.01 -2.43 -2.59
CA LEU A 97 2.91 -3.52 -3.55
C LEU A 97 4.27 -4.21 -3.57
N SER A 98 4.37 -5.37 -3.01
CA SER A 98 5.61 -6.11 -2.82
C SER A 98 5.59 -7.44 -3.59
N ASN A 99 6.75 -8.09 -3.67
CA ASN A 99 6.89 -9.39 -4.33
C ASN A 99 6.27 -9.39 -5.74
N VAL A 100 6.58 -8.34 -6.50
CA VAL A 100 6.16 -8.24 -7.91
C VAL A 100 6.88 -9.33 -8.69
N ARG A 101 6.09 -10.21 -9.28
CA ARG A 101 6.56 -11.36 -10.06
C ARG A 101 6.09 -11.19 -11.50
N ARG A 102 7.02 -11.24 -12.42
CA ARG A 102 6.77 -11.21 -13.86
C ARG A 102 6.65 -12.62 -14.46
N GLY A 103 6.78 -12.76 -15.74
CA GLY A 103 6.68 -14.03 -16.46
C GLY A 103 5.26 -14.60 -16.42
N VAL A 104 5.14 -15.87 -16.08
CA VAL A 104 3.86 -16.59 -16.08
C VAL A 104 2.94 -16.23 -14.93
N THR A 105 3.45 -15.62 -13.85
CA THR A 105 2.67 -15.27 -12.66
C THR A 105 2.03 -13.89 -12.77
N GLN A 106 2.77 -12.88 -13.19
CA GLN A 106 2.36 -11.48 -13.33
C GLN A 106 1.51 -10.98 -12.14
N ALA A 107 2.05 -11.14 -10.92
CA ALA A 107 1.31 -10.87 -9.69
C ALA A 107 2.12 -10.04 -8.70
N GLY A 108 1.44 -9.41 -7.74
CA GLY A 108 2.04 -8.70 -6.62
C GLY A 108 1.21 -8.85 -5.36
N ILE A 109 1.84 -8.62 -4.19
CA ILE A 109 1.20 -8.71 -2.88
C ILE A 109 0.97 -7.31 -2.34
N LEU A 110 -0.27 -7.02 -1.95
CA LEU A 110 -0.68 -5.76 -1.37
C LEU A 110 -0.65 -5.84 0.16
N GLY A 111 0.03 -4.87 0.78
CA GLY A 111 0.04 -4.66 2.23
C GLY A 111 -0.17 -3.18 2.54
N TYR A 112 -0.81 -2.86 3.68
CA TYR A 112 -1.09 -1.48 4.05
C TYR A 112 -1.30 -1.30 5.56
N TRP A 113 -1.19 -0.06 6.00
CA TRP A 113 -1.48 0.36 7.37
C TRP A 113 -2.10 1.76 7.38
N ILE A 114 -2.94 2.04 8.37
CA ILE A 114 -3.55 3.36 8.59
C ILE A 114 -3.23 3.84 10.01
N GLY A 115 -2.93 5.11 10.15
CA GLY A 115 -2.74 5.72 11.47
C GLY A 115 -4.03 5.75 12.29
N LYS A 116 -3.93 5.52 13.60
CA LYS A 116 -5.07 5.46 14.53
C LYS A 116 -6.04 6.66 14.41
N PRO A 117 -5.58 7.92 14.23
CA PRO A 117 -6.49 9.06 14.08
C PRO A 117 -7.34 9.05 12.81
N PHE A 118 -6.99 8.21 11.83
CA PHE A 118 -7.59 8.21 10.49
C PHE A 118 -8.41 6.96 10.16
N ILE A 119 -8.57 6.04 11.14
CA ILE A 119 -9.39 4.83 10.96
C ILE A 119 -10.85 5.18 10.71
N GLY A 120 -11.56 4.31 9.96
CA GLY A 120 -12.98 4.46 9.69
C GLY A 120 -13.37 5.60 8.75
N ARG A 121 -12.41 6.36 8.20
CA ARG A 121 -12.69 7.50 7.31
C ARG A 121 -12.67 7.16 5.82
N GLY A 122 -12.46 5.89 5.44
CA GLY A 122 -12.44 5.43 4.05
C GLY A 122 -11.14 5.71 3.29
N TYR A 123 -10.16 6.38 3.88
CA TYR A 123 -8.89 6.70 3.23
C TYR A 123 -8.16 5.45 2.68
N MET A 124 -8.13 4.35 3.45
CA MET A 124 -7.47 3.13 3.00
C MET A 124 -8.19 2.47 1.83
N THR A 125 -9.51 2.49 1.80
CA THR A 125 -10.30 1.97 0.66
C THR A 125 -9.96 2.72 -0.63
N GLU A 126 -9.82 4.03 -0.58
CA GLU A 126 -9.44 4.85 -1.73
C GLU A 126 -7.98 4.64 -2.14
N ALA A 127 -7.06 4.52 -1.17
CA ALA A 127 -5.67 4.24 -1.43
C ALA A 127 -5.47 2.88 -2.12
N VAL A 128 -6.16 1.84 -1.64
CA VAL A 128 -6.13 0.51 -2.26
C VAL A 128 -6.69 0.56 -3.68
N ARG A 129 -7.79 1.30 -3.92
CA ARG A 129 -8.35 1.48 -5.27
C ARG A 129 -7.34 2.12 -6.23
N ALA A 130 -6.67 3.18 -5.81
CA ALA A 130 -5.64 3.83 -6.63
C ALA A 130 -4.44 2.89 -6.90
N ALA A 131 -4.04 2.09 -5.90
CA ALA A 131 -2.98 1.10 -6.06
C ALA A 131 -3.37 -0.06 -6.98
N VAL A 132 -4.64 -0.49 -6.96
CA VAL A 132 -5.21 -1.49 -7.91
C VAL A 132 -5.13 -0.96 -9.34
N GLY A 133 -5.54 0.29 -9.58
CA GLY A 133 -5.39 0.95 -10.88
C GLY A 133 -3.92 0.98 -11.33
N PHE A 134 -3.02 1.39 -10.48
CA PHE A 134 -1.58 1.39 -10.79
C PHE A 134 -1.05 -0.01 -11.15
N ALA A 135 -1.41 -1.02 -10.37
CA ALA A 135 -0.93 -2.38 -10.58
C ALA A 135 -1.41 -2.98 -11.93
N PHE A 136 -2.67 -2.75 -12.29
CA PHE A 136 -3.25 -3.32 -13.50
C PHE A 136 -3.03 -2.46 -14.74
N ASP A 137 -3.21 -1.14 -14.63
CA ASP A 137 -3.21 -0.24 -15.79
C ASP A 137 -1.81 0.28 -16.14
N THR A 138 -0.91 0.39 -15.13
CA THR A 138 0.47 0.88 -15.34
C THR A 138 1.49 -0.25 -15.35
N LEU A 139 1.44 -1.14 -14.35
CA LEU A 139 2.38 -2.25 -14.25
C LEU A 139 1.96 -3.48 -15.08
N HIS A 140 0.71 -3.50 -15.57
CA HIS A 140 0.14 -4.61 -16.36
C HIS A 140 0.25 -5.96 -15.65
N LEU A 141 0.04 -5.97 -14.32
CA LEU A 141 -0.07 -7.21 -13.58
C LEU A 141 -1.39 -7.89 -13.92
N HIS A 142 -1.40 -9.22 -13.85
CA HIS A 142 -2.61 -10.01 -14.02
C HIS A 142 -3.38 -10.17 -12.71
N ARG A 143 -2.65 -10.18 -11.56
CA ARG A 143 -3.22 -10.55 -10.26
C ARG A 143 -2.63 -9.72 -9.13
N LEU A 144 -3.50 -9.35 -8.18
CA LEU A 144 -3.12 -8.86 -6.85
C LEU A 144 -3.52 -9.87 -5.78
N GLU A 145 -2.65 -10.05 -4.80
CA GLU A 145 -2.85 -10.91 -3.65
C GLU A 145 -2.80 -10.10 -2.37
N ALA A 146 -3.55 -10.50 -1.37
CA ALA A 146 -3.48 -9.96 -0.01
C ALA A 146 -3.80 -11.05 1.01
N ALA A 147 -3.20 -10.96 2.19
CA ALA A 147 -3.49 -11.86 3.30
C ALA A 147 -3.90 -11.06 4.53
N THR A 148 -4.96 -11.49 5.21
CA THR A 148 -5.47 -10.83 6.42
C THR A 148 -5.72 -11.85 7.50
N MET A 149 -5.43 -11.51 8.76
CA MET A 149 -5.89 -12.32 9.89
C MET A 149 -7.42 -12.35 9.89
N PRO A 150 -8.08 -13.49 10.20
CA PRO A 150 -9.54 -13.60 10.24
C PRO A 150 -10.23 -12.59 11.17
N SER A 151 -9.54 -12.18 12.23
CA SER A 151 -10.01 -11.20 13.22
C SER A 151 -9.91 -9.75 12.73
N ASN A 152 -9.15 -9.46 11.65
CA ASN A 152 -8.99 -8.11 11.10
C ASN A 152 -10.13 -7.73 10.15
N VAL A 153 -11.34 -7.62 10.71
CA VAL A 153 -12.56 -7.31 9.96
C VAL A 153 -12.44 -6.00 9.15
N ALA A 154 -11.72 -5.01 9.68
CA ALA A 154 -11.53 -3.74 8.99
C ALA A 154 -10.73 -3.92 7.69
N SER A 155 -9.65 -4.68 7.71
CA SER A 155 -8.84 -4.99 6.52
C SER A 155 -9.62 -5.83 5.51
N ILE A 156 -10.38 -6.83 5.96
CA ILE A 156 -11.25 -7.65 5.10
C ILE A 156 -12.22 -6.77 4.33
N ARG A 157 -12.92 -5.84 5.02
CA ARG A 157 -13.85 -4.90 4.37
C ARG A 157 -13.16 -4.00 3.33
N VAL A 158 -11.95 -3.51 3.62
CA VAL A 158 -11.19 -2.70 2.65
C VAL A 158 -10.94 -3.49 1.37
N LEU A 159 -10.53 -4.75 1.48
CA LEU A 159 -10.29 -5.62 0.32
C LEU A 159 -11.59 -5.91 -0.45
N GLU A 160 -12.66 -6.31 0.24
CA GLU A 160 -13.95 -6.62 -0.37
C GLU A 160 -14.53 -5.41 -1.14
N HIS A 161 -14.45 -4.19 -0.57
CA HIS A 161 -14.89 -2.95 -1.24
C HIS A 161 -14.06 -2.62 -2.49
N ASN A 162 -12.90 -3.22 -2.65
CA ASN A 162 -12.05 -3.06 -3.83
C ASN A 162 -12.14 -4.27 -4.78
N GLY A 163 -13.10 -5.18 -4.58
CA GLY A 163 -13.35 -6.32 -5.46
C GLY A 163 -12.51 -7.55 -5.17
N PHE A 164 -11.65 -7.54 -4.15
CA PHE A 164 -10.90 -8.75 -3.77
C PHE A 164 -11.86 -9.84 -3.30
N ARG A 165 -11.62 -11.06 -3.77
CA ARG A 165 -12.37 -12.25 -3.39
C ARG A 165 -11.54 -13.11 -2.44
N ARG A 166 -12.19 -13.68 -1.43
CA ARG A 166 -11.56 -14.69 -0.58
C ARG A 166 -11.39 -15.98 -1.38
N GLU A 167 -10.15 -16.48 -1.44
CA GLU A 167 -9.80 -17.67 -2.22
C GLU A 167 -9.34 -18.83 -1.32
N GLY A 168 -8.99 -18.55 -0.08
CA GLY A 168 -8.48 -19.62 0.78
C GLY A 168 -8.24 -19.22 2.23
N PHE A 169 -7.68 -20.19 2.94
CA PHE A 169 -7.24 -20.07 4.32
C PHE A 169 -5.88 -20.75 4.46
N ALA A 170 -4.91 -20.03 5.02
CA ALA A 170 -3.58 -20.54 5.27
C ALA A 170 -3.29 -20.54 6.77
N ARG A 171 -3.06 -21.74 7.30
CA ARG A 171 -2.72 -21.90 8.73
C ARG A 171 -1.32 -21.38 8.99
N GLN A 172 -1.15 -20.61 10.05
CA GLN A 172 0.14 -20.13 10.55
C GLN A 172 1.03 -19.54 9.45
N LEU A 173 0.43 -18.70 8.58
CA LEU A 173 1.10 -18.17 7.39
C LEU A 173 2.19 -17.15 7.74
N LEU A 174 1.91 -16.21 8.64
CA LEU A 174 2.81 -15.11 8.98
C LEU A 174 3.00 -15.03 10.51
N LYS A 175 4.21 -14.60 10.91
CA LYS A 175 4.53 -14.36 12.31
C LYS A 175 4.20 -12.90 12.68
N ILE A 176 3.02 -12.69 13.26
CA ILE A 176 2.51 -11.40 13.67
C ILE A 176 2.76 -11.18 15.15
N ASN A 177 3.35 -10.06 15.53
CA ASN A 177 3.70 -9.72 16.92
C ASN A 177 4.35 -10.88 17.71
N GLY A 178 5.17 -11.68 17.01
CA GLY A 178 5.89 -12.80 17.58
C GLY A 178 5.16 -14.15 17.58
N VAL A 179 3.89 -14.21 17.15
CA VAL A 179 3.07 -15.42 17.10
C VAL A 179 2.77 -15.79 15.65
N TRP A 180 2.79 -17.08 15.31
CA TRP A 180 2.37 -17.57 14.01
C TRP A 180 0.84 -17.54 13.92
N GLU A 181 0.31 -16.77 12.96
CA GLU A 181 -1.11 -16.50 12.84
C GLU A 181 -1.69 -17.01 11.51
N ASP A 182 -2.93 -17.48 11.60
CA ASP A 182 -3.72 -17.91 10.45
C ASP A 182 -4.15 -16.71 9.61
N HIS A 183 -4.23 -16.90 8.29
CA HIS A 183 -4.65 -15.83 7.37
C HIS A 183 -5.68 -16.30 6.37
N LEU A 184 -6.63 -15.41 6.06
CA LEU A 184 -7.47 -15.49 4.88
C LEU A 184 -6.67 -15.00 3.67
N LEU A 185 -6.71 -15.74 2.59
CA LEU A 185 -6.09 -15.37 1.32
C LEU A 185 -7.13 -14.71 0.42
N HIS A 186 -6.75 -13.55 -0.13
CA HIS A 186 -7.58 -12.78 -1.04
C HIS A 186 -6.86 -12.57 -2.36
N GLY A 187 -7.61 -12.63 -3.45
CA GLY A 187 -7.14 -12.37 -4.80
C GLY A 187 -8.05 -11.39 -5.53
N LEU A 188 -7.45 -10.62 -6.45
CA LEU A 188 -8.14 -9.77 -7.41
C LEU A 188 -7.46 -9.93 -8.76
N LEU A 189 -8.22 -10.19 -9.81
CA LEU A 189 -7.72 -10.32 -11.18
C LEU A 189 -7.90 -9.01 -11.95
N SER A 190 -7.06 -8.78 -12.94
CA SER A 190 -7.18 -7.61 -13.84
C SER A 190 -8.50 -7.60 -14.62
N SER A 191 -9.12 -8.78 -14.81
CA SER A 191 -10.42 -8.98 -15.45
C SER A 191 -11.62 -8.91 -14.51
N ASP A 192 -11.41 -8.85 -13.19
CA ASP A 192 -12.51 -8.73 -12.24
C ASP A 192 -13.10 -7.31 -12.24
N GLU A 193 -14.37 -7.20 -11.85
CA GLU A 193 -14.99 -5.91 -11.58
C GLU A 193 -14.28 -5.22 -10.40
N ARG A 194 -13.75 -4.04 -10.65
CA ARG A 194 -13.14 -3.19 -9.62
C ARG A 194 -14.26 -2.49 -8.87
N GLY A 195 -14.18 -2.42 -7.55
CA GLY A 195 -15.18 -1.73 -6.73
C GLY A 195 -15.50 -0.33 -7.30
N ALA A 196 -16.79 -0.01 -7.43
CA ALA A 196 -17.28 1.21 -8.08
C ALA A 196 -16.66 2.48 -7.51
N THR A 197 -16.32 3.44 -8.36
CA THR A 197 -15.96 4.79 -7.94
C THR A 197 -17.22 5.49 -7.41
N ASN A 198 -17.12 6.23 -6.30
CA ASN A 198 -18.24 7.02 -5.75
C ASN A 198 -18.86 8.04 -6.75
N ALA A 199 -18.22 8.25 -7.91
CA ALA A 199 -18.76 9.08 -8.99
C ALA A 199 -19.93 8.40 -9.74
N GLU A 200 -19.99 7.07 -9.77
CA GLU A 200 -21.05 6.32 -10.45
C GLU A 200 -22.28 6.08 -9.55
N ALA A 201 -22.10 6.10 -8.23
CA ALA A 201 -23.18 5.91 -7.26
C ALA A 201 -24.08 7.17 -7.07
N SER A 202 -23.71 8.33 -7.64
CA SER A 202 -24.47 9.58 -7.53
C SER A 202 -25.36 9.88 -8.76
N SER A 203 -25.37 8.97 -9.75
CA SER A 203 -26.16 9.13 -10.99
C SER A 203 -27.20 8.02 -11.23
N ALA A 204 -27.54 7.23 -10.18
CA ALA A 204 -28.61 6.23 -10.22
C ALA A 204 -29.78 6.59 -9.31
#